data_300519c1da3b05eeeea07197fc426082
#
_entry.id   300519c1da3b05eeeea07197fc426082
#
_cell.length_a   1.000
_cell.length_b   1.000
_cell.length_c   1.000
_cell.angle_alpha   90.00
_cell.angle_beta   90.00
_cell.angle_gamma   90.00
#
_symmetry.space_group_name_H-M   'P 1'
#
loop_
_entity.id
_entity.type
_entity.pdbx_description
1 polymer ?
#
loop_
_entity_poly.entity_id
_entity_poly.type
_entity_poly.pdbx_seq_one_letter_code
_entity_poly.pdbx_strand_id
1 'polypeptide(L)'
;MNTLRKNRKISLVILAYIAFIALGMPDGLLGVAWPSIRINFSIPLDAIGILLAASVLGYMTSSFLSGPLIARMGVGSVLAASCALTGAGLLGYTLVPVWWMMVLLGIVAGLGAGAIDAGLNTYVASHFGEGLMQWLHASYGIGVTLGPIIMTIALSTLNSWRLGYRVVSGFQFVLAACFLLTLAMWNQKDASTGSDEPKRLTDYKTPMGETLRQPRVWLSALLFFLYVGAESSLGTWTYSLLIGTRGISPAVAGLWAGSYWATFTVGRMVAGVFAKRVGINRLVQGGLVGAVLGAALLGWNPFQASSLLAVALIGFAIAPIFPALMSGTSQRVGPHFAANTIGLQMAATGFGTAVIPGLIGVFARRSSMEIIPICLTVVFATLLGVYLLTVNSEAKA
;
A
#
# COMPACT_ATOMS: atom_id res chain seq x y z
N MET A 1 -17.68 33.58 -14.03
CA MET A 1 -16.32 32.97 -14.11
C MET A 1 -15.91 32.21 -12.85
N ASN A 2 -16.20 32.68 -11.64
CA ASN A 2 -15.81 32.00 -10.39
C ASN A 2 -16.49 30.63 -10.13
N THR A 3 -17.76 30.48 -10.47
CA THR A 3 -18.51 29.20 -10.27
C THR A 3 -18.01 28.07 -11.17
N LEU A 4 -17.70 28.33 -12.43
CA LEU A 4 -17.15 27.34 -13.36
C LEU A 4 -15.77 26.88 -12.95
N ARG A 5 -14.91 27.78 -12.45
CA ARG A 5 -13.58 27.45 -11.93
C ARG A 5 -13.66 26.64 -10.65
N LYS A 6 -14.63 26.91 -9.77
CA LYS A 6 -14.88 26.16 -8.53
C LYS A 6 -15.38 24.74 -8.84
N ASN A 7 -16.37 24.61 -9.73
CA ASN A 7 -16.93 23.30 -10.11
C ASN A 7 -15.87 22.41 -10.78
N ARG A 8 -14.99 22.97 -11.60
CA ARG A 8 -13.87 22.26 -12.21
C ARG A 8 -12.89 21.72 -11.16
N LYS A 9 -12.48 22.52 -10.17
CA LYS A 9 -11.58 22.05 -9.10
C LYS A 9 -12.21 20.90 -8.31
N ILE A 10 -13.49 20.97 -8.00
CA ILE A 10 -14.22 19.91 -7.30
C ILE A 10 -14.22 18.61 -8.13
N SER A 11 -14.51 18.68 -9.42
CA SER A 11 -14.51 17.51 -10.31
C SER A 11 -13.14 16.81 -10.37
N LEU A 12 -12.04 17.57 -10.41
CA LEU A 12 -10.69 17.04 -10.43
C LEU A 12 -10.35 16.33 -9.10
N VAL A 13 -10.75 16.90 -7.97
CA VAL A 13 -10.56 16.30 -6.63
C VAL A 13 -11.34 14.99 -6.51
N ILE A 14 -12.61 14.99 -6.93
CA ILE A 14 -13.46 13.79 -6.92
C ILE A 14 -12.83 12.70 -7.79
N LEU A 15 -12.39 13.03 -9.00
CA LEU A 15 -11.78 12.07 -9.91
C LEU A 15 -10.45 11.53 -9.35
N ALA A 16 -9.64 12.36 -8.67
CA ALA A 16 -8.43 11.93 -7.98
C ALA A 16 -8.75 10.92 -6.86
N TYR A 17 -9.78 11.19 -6.05
CA TYR A 17 -10.19 10.27 -4.98
C TYR A 17 -10.71 8.94 -5.52
N ILE A 18 -11.53 8.98 -6.58
CA ILE A 18 -12.02 7.76 -7.24
C ILE A 18 -10.83 6.95 -7.82
N ALA A 19 -9.83 7.62 -8.38
CA ALA A 19 -8.64 6.95 -8.90
C ALA A 19 -7.79 6.31 -7.78
N PHE A 20 -7.72 6.93 -6.60
CA PHE A 20 -7.06 6.31 -5.44
C PHE A 20 -7.85 5.14 -4.86
N ILE A 21 -9.19 5.18 -4.90
CA ILE A 21 -10.02 3.99 -4.60
C ILE A 21 -9.67 2.86 -5.58
N ALA A 22 -9.65 3.18 -6.88
CA ALA A 22 -9.30 2.19 -7.91
C ALA A 22 -7.87 1.65 -7.78
N LEU A 23 -6.93 2.48 -7.33
CA LEU A 23 -5.54 2.08 -7.07
C LEU A 23 -5.45 1.05 -5.93
N GLY A 24 -6.24 1.21 -4.87
CA GLY A 24 -6.25 0.30 -3.73
C GLY A 24 -6.95 -1.04 -3.98
N MET A 25 -7.92 -1.11 -4.90
CA MET A 25 -8.71 -2.33 -5.11
C MET A 25 -7.86 -3.57 -5.45
N PRO A 26 -6.86 -3.53 -6.36
CA PRO A 26 -6.05 -4.70 -6.72
C PRO A 26 -5.28 -5.30 -5.54
N ASP A 27 -4.79 -4.46 -4.64
CA ASP A 27 -4.02 -4.91 -3.46
C ASP A 27 -4.88 -5.75 -2.51
N GLY A 28 -6.16 -5.39 -2.37
CA GLY A 28 -7.12 -6.18 -1.59
C GLY A 28 -7.59 -7.47 -2.27
N LEU A 29 -7.59 -7.53 -3.61
CA LEU A 29 -8.07 -8.71 -4.35
C LEU A 29 -7.18 -9.94 -4.16
N LEU A 30 -5.85 -9.75 -4.22
CA LEU A 30 -4.89 -10.84 -4.39
C LEU A 30 -4.93 -11.84 -3.24
N GLY A 31 -5.00 -11.38 -1.99
CA GLY A 31 -5.02 -12.25 -0.82
C GLY A 31 -6.20 -13.23 -0.82
N VAL A 32 -7.40 -12.76 -1.21
CA VAL A 32 -8.60 -13.58 -1.30
C VAL A 32 -8.60 -14.47 -2.54
N ALA A 33 -8.06 -13.97 -3.66
CA ALA A 33 -7.98 -14.73 -4.91
C ALA A 33 -6.91 -15.83 -4.90
N TRP A 34 -5.86 -15.67 -4.07
CA TRP A 34 -4.65 -16.48 -4.13
C TRP A 34 -4.88 -18.01 -4.07
N PRO A 35 -5.69 -18.56 -3.15
CA PRO A 35 -5.96 -19.97 -3.13
C PRO A 35 -6.51 -20.51 -4.46
N SER A 36 -7.40 -19.76 -5.11
CA SER A 36 -7.99 -20.13 -6.39
C SER A 36 -7.00 -19.99 -7.55
N ILE A 37 -6.18 -18.94 -7.56
CA ILE A 37 -5.14 -18.70 -8.57
C ILE A 37 -4.10 -19.83 -8.53
N ARG A 38 -3.57 -20.17 -7.35
CA ARG A 38 -2.56 -21.22 -7.22
C ARG A 38 -3.05 -22.59 -7.66
N ILE A 39 -4.31 -22.93 -7.36
CA ILE A 39 -4.93 -24.18 -7.82
C ILE A 39 -5.06 -24.17 -9.34
N ASN A 40 -5.54 -23.07 -9.92
CA ASN A 40 -5.74 -22.94 -11.36
C ASN A 40 -4.43 -23.10 -12.17
N PHE A 41 -3.30 -22.63 -11.65
CA PHE A 41 -2.01 -22.74 -12.31
C PHE A 41 -1.13 -23.88 -11.78
N SER A 42 -1.63 -24.67 -10.81
CA SER A 42 -0.88 -25.77 -10.16
C SER A 42 0.48 -25.34 -9.62
N ILE A 43 0.54 -24.19 -8.96
CA ILE A 43 1.75 -23.57 -8.42
C ILE A 43 1.83 -23.65 -6.89
N PRO A 44 3.05 -23.61 -6.31
CA PRO A 44 3.22 -23.67 -4.88
C PRO A 44 2.70 -22.39 -4.19
N LEU A 45 2.47 -22.49 -2.88
CA LEU A 45 1.89 -21.42 -2.07
C LEU A 45 2.74 -20.14 -2.09
N ASP A 46 4.03 -20.27 -2.03
CA ASP A 46 5.02 -19.20 -2.00
C ASP A 46 5.27 -18.51 -3.35
N ALA A 47 4.72 -19.03 -4.45
CA ALA A 47 4.83 -18.40 -5.77
C ALA A 47 4.24 -16.97 -5.81
N ILE A 48 3.36 -16.61 -4.86
CA ILE A 48 2.83 -15.25 -4.73
C ILE A 48 3.94 -14.21 -4.57
N GLY A 49 5.04 -14.55 -3.90
CA GLY A 49 6.19 -13.64 -3.74
C GLY A 49 6.80 -13.21 -5.07
N ILE A 50 6.79 -14.07 -6.09
CA ILE A 50 7.30 -13.74 -7.43
C ILE A 50 6.37 -12.71 -8.11
N LEU A 51 5.05 -12.90 -7.99
CA LEU A 51 4.07 -11.95 -8.53
C LEU A 51 4.16 -10.59 -7.84
N LEU A 52 4.28 -10.58 -6.52
CA LEU A 52 4.47 -9.35 -5.74
C LEU A 52 5.78 -8.63 -6.13
N ALA A 53 6.88 -9.36 -6.27
CA ALA A 53 8.15 -8.79 -6.70
C ALA A 53 8.06 -8.19 -8.12
N ALA A 54 7.38 -8.87 -9.04
CA ALA A 54 7.14 -8.37 -10.40
C ALA A 54 6.31 -7.08 -10.38
N SER A 55 5.23 -7.04 -9.60
CA SER A 55 4.36 -5.87 -9.47
C SER A 55 5.11 -4.68 -8.85
N VAL A 56 5.90 -4.93 -7.80
CA VAL A 56 6.73 -3.90 -7.15
C VAL A 56 7.79 -3.36 -8.10
N LEU A 57 8.43 -4.20 -8.91
CA LEU A 57 9.40 -3.76 -9.91
C LEU A 57 8.76 -2.78 -10.90
N GLY A 58 7.58 -3.11 -11.42
CA GLY A 58 6.81 -2.20 -12.28
C GLY A 58 6.44 -0.91 -11.58
N TYR A 59 5.89 -0.99 -10.38
CA TYR A 59 5.49 0.15 -9.57
C TYR A 59 6.65 1.13 -9.30
N MET A 60 7.79 0.62 -8.84
CA MET A 60 8.97 1.45 -8.56
C MET A 60 9.51 2.11 -9.84
N THR A 61 9.56 1.36 -10.94
CA THR A 61 10.04 1.86 -12.23
C THR A 61 9.20 3.04 -12.71
N SER A 62 7.87 2.91 -12.72
CA SER A 62 6.98 3.98 -13.17
C SER A 62 6.91 5.16 -12.21
N SER A 63 6.94 4.90 -10.90
CA SER A 63 7.00 5.97 -9.90
C SER A 63 8.25 6.84 -10.07
N PHE A 64 9.40 6.21 -10.32
CA PHE A 64 10.64 6.92 -10.59
C PHE A 64 10.61 7.73 -11.89
N LEU A 65 9.99 7.17 -12.94
CA LEU A 65 9.87 7.82 -14.25
C LEU A 65 8.70 8.82 -14.34
N SER A 66 7.82 8.87 -13.34
CA SER A 66 6.59 9.69 -13.37
C SER A 66 6.86 11.18 -13.57
N GLY A 67 7.89 11.75 -12.93
CA GLY A 67 8.25 13.16 -13.07
C GLY A 67 8.57 13.55 -14.52
N PRO A 68 9.56 12.91 -15.18
CA PRO A 68 9.87 13.12 -16.59
C PRO A 68 8.67 12.87 -17.53
N LEU A 69 7.85 11.86 -17.26
CA LEU A 69 6.66 11.55 -18.07
C LEU A 69 5.61 12.66 -17.94
N ILE A 70 5.33 13.12 -16.73
CA ILE A 70 4.39 14.21 -16.47
C ILE A 70 4.88 15.51 -17.14
N ALA A 71 6.17 15.80 -17.07
CA ALA A 71 6.74 16.99 -17.69
C ALA A 71 6.56 16.99 -19.23
N ARG A 72 6.60 15.81 -19.89
CA ARG A 72 6.48 15.69 -21.35
C ARG A 72 5.04 15.54 -21.83
N MET A 73 4.23 14.76 -21.14
CA MET A 73 2.88 14.36 -21.58
C MET A 73 1.75 15.09 -20.86
N GLY A 74 2.06 15.73 -19.72
CA GLY A 74 1.07 16.30 -18.81
C GLY A 74 0.44 15.25 -17.88
N VAL A 75 -0.06 15.72 -16.72
CA VAL A 75 -0.62 14.86 -15.67
C VAL A 75 -1.78 14.01 -16.17
N GLY A 76 -2.76 14.61 -16.86
CA GLY A 76 -3.96 13.90 -17.33
C GLY A 76 -3.66 12.75 -18.28
N SER A 77 -2.72 12.93 -19.21
CA SER A 77 -2.31 11.87 -20.15
C SER A 77 -1.60 10.70 -19.45
N VAL A 78 -0.73 11.02 -18.49
CA VAL A 78 -0.05 10.00 -17.70
C VAL A 78 -1.07 9.21 -16.87
N LEU A 79 -2.01 9.86 -16.22
CA LEU A 79 -3.06 9.18 -15.43
C LEU A 79 -3.96 8.30 -16.30
N ALA A 80 -4.38 8.79 -17.48
CA ALA A 80 -5.16 8.00 -18.44
C ALA A 80 -4.42 6.73 -18.90
N ALA A 81 -3.16 6.90 -19.35
CA ALA A 81 -2.33 5.78 -19.79
C ALA A 81 -2.08 4.79 -18.66
N SER A 82 -1.86 5.27 -17.45
CA SER A 82 -1.59 4.46 -16.26
C SER A 82 -2.81 3.63 -15.83
N CYS A 83 -4.01 4.22 -15.80
CA CYS A 83 -5.24 3.48 -15.55
C CYS A 83 -5.49 2.42 -16.63
N ALA A 84 -5.29 2.76 -17.90
CA ALA A 84 -5.41 1.80 -19.00
C ALA A 84 -4.40 0.64 -18.85
N LEU A 85 -3.16 0.93 -18.47
CA LEU A 85 -2.10 -0.05 -18.29
C LEU A 85 -2.40 -0.98 -17.10
N THR A 86 -2.83 -0.43 -15.96
CA THR A 86 -3.28 -1.24 -14.81
C THR A 86 -4.48 -2.11 -15.22
N GLY A 87 -5.48 -1.53 -15.87
CA GLY A 87 -6.63 -2.27 -16.38
C GLY A 87 -6.25 -3.40 -17.33
N ALA A 88 -5.34 -3.15 -18.26
CA ALA A 88 -4.84 -4.16 -19.19
C ALA A 88 -4.08 -5.30 -18.48
N GLY A 89 -3.23 -4.97 -17.50
CA GLY A 89 -2.53 -5.95 -16.67
C GLY A 89 -3.50 -6.86 -15.91
N LEU A 90 -4.49 -6.27 -15.23
CA LEU A 90 -5.50 -7.00 -14.47
C LEU A 90 -6.43 -7.85 -15.37
N LEU A 91 -6.84 -7.31 -16.52
CA LEU A 91 -7.61 -8.08 -17.50
C LEU A 91 -6.79 -9.24 -18.03
N GLY A 92 -5.53 -8.98 -18.35
CA GLY A 92 -4.59 -9.99 -18.81
C GLY A 92 -4.45 -11.15 -17.85
N TYR A 93 -4.43 -10.93 -16.52
CA TYR A 93 -4.45 -12.02 -15.52
C TYR A 93 -5.56 -13.02 -15.77
N THR A 94 -6.70 -12.55 -16.25
CA THR A 94 -7.89 -13.41 -16.48
C THR A 94 -7.85 -14.19 -17.78
N LEU A 95 -6.93 -13.87 -18.70
CA LEU A 95 -6.87 -14.41 -20.05
C LEU A 95 -5.67 -15.35 -20.27
N VAL A 96 -4.62 -15.21 -19.45
CA VAL A 96 -3.38 -15.99 -19.66
C VAL A 96 -3.54 -17.46 -19.27
N PRO A 97 -2.95 -18.38 -20.07
CA PRO A 97 -3.01 -19.81 -19.81
C PRO A 97 -1.94 -20.30 -18.84
N VAL A 98 -0.84 -19.55 -18.63
CA VAL A 98 0.31 -19.98 -17.84
C VAL A 98 0.73 -18.93 -16.81
N TRP A 99 1.24 -19.41 -15.68
CA TRP A 99 1.64 -18.60 -14.54
C TRP A 99 2.64 -17.46 -14.88
N TRP A 100 3.68 -17.78 -15.66
CA TRP A 100 4.72 -16.79 -15.97
C TRP A 100 4.21 -15.59 -16.77
N MET A 101 3.18 -15.78 -17.59
CA MET A 101 2.53 -14.67 -18.28
C MET A 101 1.79 -13.76 -17.27
N MET A 102 1.17 -14.35 -16.24
CA MET A 102 0.57 -13.56 -15.16
C MET A 102 1.62 -12.76 -14.38
N VAL A 103 2.80 -13.36 -14.11
CA VAL A 103 3.92 -12.66 -13.46
C VAL A 103 4.40 -11.46 -14.31
N LEU A 104 4.57 -11.64 -15.63
CA LEU A 104 4.95 -10.54 -16.53
C LEU A 104 3.88 -9.43 -16.56
N LEU A 105 2.60 -9.81 -16.55
CA LEU A 105 1.50 -8.84 -16.44
C LEU A 105 1.46 -8.14 -15.08
N GLY A 106 2.04 -8.75 -14.03
CA GLY A 106 2.28 -8.10 -12.76
C GLY A 106 3.15 -6.85 -12.89
N ILE A 107 4.21 -6.92 -13.70
CA ILE A 107 5.03 -5.74 -14.03
C ILE A 107 4.17 -4.67 -14.71
N VAL A 108 3.33 -5.06 -15.67
CA VAL A 108 2.47 -4.13 -16.41
C VAL A 108 1.46 -3.44 -15.49
N ALA A 109 0.78 -4.21 -14.63
CA ALA A 109 -0.16 -3.66 -13.64
C ALA A 109 0.56 -2.73 -12.66
N GLY A 110 1.75 -3.12 -12.19
CA GLY A 110 2.60 -2.32 -11.32
C GLY A 110 3.05 -1.00 -11.97
N LEU A 111 3.46 -1.03 -13.23
CA LEU A 111 3.81 0.20 -13.99
C LEU A 111 2.65 1.20 -14.01
N GLY A 112 1.42 0.73 -14.24
CA GLY A 112 0.24 1.58 -14.18
C GLY A 112 0.02 2.13 -12.76
N ALA A 113 0.02 1.27 -11.75
CA ALA A 113 -0.25 1.64 -10.36
C ALA A 113 0.75 2.70 -9.84
N GLY A 114 2.05 2.51 -10.06
CA GLY A 114 3.07 3.44 -9.58
C GLY A 114 2.98 4.83 -10.22
N ALA A 115 2.61 4.91 -11.50
CA ALA A 115 2.47 6.21 -12.16
C ALA A 115 1.16 6.94 -11.76
N ILE A 116 0.06 6.20 -11.44
CA ILE A 116 -1.14 6.79 -10.84
C ILE A 116 -0.79 7.40 -9.49
N ASP A 117 -0.15 6.62 -8.63
CA ASP A 117 0.19 7.04 -7.28
C ASP A 117 1.09 8.27 -7.27
N ALA A 118 2.25 8.20 -7.93
CA ALA A 118 3.18 9.30 -8.01
C ALA A 118 2.58 10.54 -8.69
N GLY A 119 1.79 10.35 -9.76
CA GLY A 119 1.15 11.42 -10.50
C GLY A 119 0.11 12.19 -9.70
N LEU A 120 -0.77 11.49 -9.00
CA LEU A 120 -1.82 12.12 -8.18
C LEU A 120 -1.25 12.75 -6.90
N ASN A 121 -0.29 12.08 -6.24
CA ASN A 121 0.39 12.67 -5.09
C ASN A 121 1.08 13.98 -5.46
N THR A 122 1.83 14.01 -6.58
CA THR A 122 2.49 15.22 -7.08
C THR A 122 1.46 16.31 -7.41
N TYR A 123 0.38 15.95 -8.10
CA TYR A 123 -0.66 16.91 -8.50
C TYR A 123 -1.37 17.51 -7.29
N VAL A 124 -1.80 16.67 -6.34
CA VAL A 124 -2.53 17.13 -5.14
C VAL A 124 -1.61 17.95 -4.25
N ALA A 125 -0.35 17.55 -4.07
CA ALA A 125 0.63 18.31 -3.28
C ALA A 125 0.89 19.71 -3.86
N SER A 126 0.89 19.85 -5.19
CA SER A 126 1.19 21.13 -5.84
C SER A 126 -0.01 22.08 -5.98
N HIS A 127 -1.25 21.57 -5.96
CA HIS A 127 -2.45 22.37 -6.24
C HIS A 127 -3.42 22.49 -5.07
N PHE A 128 -3.26 21.67 -4.02
CA PHE A 128 -4.19 21.60 -2.89
C PHE A 128 -3.45 21.51 -1.56
N GLY A 129 -4.13 21.85 -0.46
CA GLY A 129 -3.55 21.80 0.87
C GLY A 129 -3.49 20.39 1.49
N GLU A 130 -2.78 20.28 2.63
CA GLU A 130 -2.55 19.01 3.34
C GLU A 130 -3.81 18.20 3.64
N GLY A 131 -4.95 18.86 3.93
CA GLY A 131 -6.20 18.18 4.23
C GLY A 131 -6.71 17.31 3.08
N LEU A 132 -6.59 17.80 1.82
CA LEU A 132 -7.02 17.01 0.66
C LEU A 132 -6.07 15.83 0.37
N MET A 133 -4.79 15.95 0.70
CA MET A 133 -3.83 14.86 0.64
C MET A 133 -4.21 13.73 1.61
N GLN A 134 -4.60 14.05 2.84
CA GLN A 134 -5.06 13.06 3.82
C GLN A 134 -6.29 12.28 3.31
N TRP A 135 -7.27 12.98 2.71
CA TRP A 135 -8.44 12.33 2.13
C TRP A 135 -8.11 11.48 0.90
N LEU A 136 -7.10 11.87 0.11
CA LEU A 136 -6.60 11.07 -1.00
C LEU A 136 -6.13 9.68 -0.50
N HIS A 137 -5.29 9.68 0.53
CA HIS A 137 -4.82 8.41 1.13
C HIS A 137 -5.92 7.63 1.86
N ALA A 138 -6.92 8.31 2.46
CA ALA A 138 -8.09 7.63 3.01
C ALA A 138 -8.91 6.93 1.91
N SER A 139 -9.00 7.55 0.72
CA SER A 139 -9.67 6.94 -0.44
C SER A 139 -8.99 5.65 -0.90
N TYR A 140 -7.67 5.58 -0.88
CA TYR A 140 -6.93 4.32 -1.11
C TYR A 140 -7.38 3.23 -0.13
N GLY A 141 -7.49 3.54 1.16
CA GLY A 141 -7.97 2.61 2.19
C GLY A 141 -9.37 2.05 1.90
N ILE A 142 -10.27 2.87 1.35
CA ILE A 142 -11.59 2.40 0.88
C ILE A 142 -11.41 1.37 -0.24
N GLY A 143 -10.53 1.65 -1.21
CA GLY A 143 -10.24 0.75 -2.32
C GLY A 143 -9.73 -0.61 -1.86
N VAL A 144 -8.73 -0.63 -0.99
CA VAL A 144 -8.16 -1.88 -0.45
C VAL A 144 -9.19 -2.67 0.36
N THR A 145 -10.13 -1.98 1.03
CA THR A 145 -11.25 -2.62 1.75
C THR A 145 -12.26 -3.24 0.78
N LEU A 146 -12.56 -2.57 -0.35
CA LEU A 146 -13.49 -3.08 -1.36
C LEU A 146 -12.95 -4.30 -2.10
N GLY A 147 -11.62 -4.41 -2.26
CA GLY A 147 -10.98 -5.53 -2.96
C GLY A 147 -11.43 -6.91 -2.46
N PRO A 148 -11.22 -7.26 -1.19
CA PRO A 148 -11.66 -8.53 -0.62
C PRO A 148 -13.16 -8.78 -0.77
N ILE A 149 -13.99 -7.74 -0.66
CA ILE A 149 -15.45 -7.83 -0.79
C ILE A 149 -15.82 -8.21 -2.22
N ILE A 150 -15.27 -7.50 -3.22
CA ILE A 150 -15.49 -7.78 -4.65
C ILE A 150 -15.07 -9.22 -4.98
N MET A 151 -13.87 -9.63 -4.51
CA MET A 151 -13.37 -10.98 -4.79
C MET A 151 -14.21 -12.05 -4.08
N THR A 152 -14.61 -11.81 -2.83
CA THR A 152 -15.48 -12.74 -2.08
C THR A 152 -16.82 -12.93 -2.79
N ILE A 153 -17.45 -11.86 -3.26
CA ILE A 153 -18.69 -11.94 -4.05
C ILE A 153 -18.45 -12.74 -5.34
N ALA A 154 -17.37 -12.44 -6.07
CA ALA A 154 -17.06 -13.16 -7.32
C ALA A 154 -16.84 -14.66 -7.11
N LEU A 155 -16.18 -15.05 -6.01
CA LEU A 155 -15.95 -16.45 -5.65
C LEU A 155 -17.23 -17.14 -5.15
N SER A 156 -18.02 -16.46 -4.32
CA SER A 156 -19.23 -17.06 -3.71
C SER A 156 -20.40 -17.20 -4.70
N THR A 157 -20.53 -16.28 -5.66
CA THR A 157 -21.65 -16.28 -6.63
C THR A 157 -21.35 -17.08 -7.88
N LEU A 158 -20.14 -16.94 -8.44
CA LEU A 158 -19.78 -17.53 -9.75
C LEU A 158 -18.54 -18.44 -9.68
N ASN A 159 -18.03 -18.70 -8.48
CA ASN A 159 -16.82 -19.51 -8.24
C ASN A 159 -15.64 -19.12 -9.16
N SER A 160 -15.47 -17.82 -9.42
CA SER A 160 -14.51 -17.32 -10.40
C SER A 160 -13.70 -16.13 -9.88
N TRP A 161 -12.43 -16.39 -9.52
CA TRP A 161 -11.48 -15.32 -9.19
C TRP A 161 -11.24 -14.36 -10.38
N ARG A 162 -11.38 -14.86 -11.63
CA ARG A 162 -11.25 -14.04 -12.84
C ARG A 162 -12.28 -12.93 -12.90
N LEU A 163 -13.51 -13.16 -12.40
CA LEU A 163 -14.55 -12.14 -12.39
C LEU A 163 -14.16 -10.95 -11.53
N GLY A 164 -13.61 -11.17 -10.33
CA GLY A 164 -13.14 -10.09 -9.46
C GLY A 164 -12.13 -9.16 -10.16
N TYR A 165 -11.15 -9.76 -10.83
CA TYR A 165 -10.17 -8.99 -11.61
C TYR A 165 -10.79 -8.28 -12.82
N ARG A 166 -11.76 -8.89 -13.54
CA ARG A 166 -12.47 -8.24 -14.66
C ARG A 166 -13.27 -7.04 -14.21
N VAL A 167 -13.94 -7.11 -13.06
CA VAL A 167 -14.69 -5.98 -12.50
C VAL A 167 -13.76 -4.80 -12.21
N VAL A 168 -12.64 -5.04 -11.52
CA VAL A 168 -11.70 -3.97 -11.20
C VAL A 168 -10.97 -3.46 -12.45
N SER A 169 -10.63 -4.33 -13.40
CA SER A 169 -10.10 -3.93 -14.70
C SER A 169 -11.06 -3.02 -15.46
N GLY A 170 -12.35 -3.37 -15.52
CA GLY A 170 -13.39 -2.54 -16.14
C GLY A 170 -13.47 -1.16 -15.50
N PHE A 171 -13.39 -1.10 -14.17
CA PHE A 171 -13.36 0.16 -13.44
C PHE A 171 -12.14 1.02 -13.80
N GLN A 172 -10.96 0.40 -13.96
CA GLN A 172 -9.74 1.10 -14.40
C GLN A 172 -9.88 1.65 -15.82
N PHE A 173 -10.49 0.92 -16.76
CA PHE A 173 -10.73 1.42 -18.11
C PHE A 173 -11.74 2.58 -18.16
N VAL A 174 -12.79 2.54 -17.33
CA VAL A 174 -13.73 3.66 -17.18
C VAL A 174 -12.99 4.90 -16.67
N LEU A 175 -12.11 4.75 -15.68
CA LEU A 175 -11.29 5.85 -15.20
C LEU A 175 -10.32 6.38 -16.26
N ALA A 176 -9.69 5.51 -17.03
CA ALA A 176 -8.85 5.92 -18.16
C ALA A 176 -9.62 6.79 -19.13
N ALA A 177 -10.85 6.39 -19.48
CA ALA A 177 -11.74 7.20 -20.33
C ALA A 177 -12.11 8.55 -19.67
N CYS A 178 -12.41 8.56 -18.37
CA CYS A 178 -12.68 9.81 -17.63
C CYS A 178 -11.47 10.75 -17.65
N PHE A 179 -10.25 10.23 -17.47
CA PHE A 179 -9.04 11.05 -17.57
C PHE A 179 -8.81 11.57 -18.98
N LEU A 180 -9.07 10.78 -20.03
CA LEU A 180 -8.99 11.22 -21.42
C LEU A 180 -10.00 12.35 -21.72
N LEU A 181 -11.23 12.23 -21.27
CA LEU A 181 -12.28 13.25 -21.45
C LEU A 181 -11.98 14.54 -20.68
N THR A 182 -11.19 14.46 -19.61
CA THR A 182 -10.85 15.61 -18.75
C THR A 182 -9.44 16.15 -18.96
N LEU A 183 -8.70 15.71 -19.98
CA LEU A 183 -7.30 16.08 -20.25
C LEU A 183 -7.03 17.59 -20.15
N ALA A 184 -7.89 18.41 -20.79
CA ALA A 184 -7.77 19.86 -20.78
C ALA A 184 -7.89 20.48 -19.37
N MET A 185 -8.47 19.73 -18.43
CA MET A 185 -8.65 20.19 -17.06
C MET A 185 -7.38 19.96 -16.19
N TRP A 186 -6.55 18.97 -16.53
CA TRP A 186 -5.36 18.58 -15.75
C TRP A 186 -4.11 19.37 -16.13
N ASN A 187 -4.02 19.88 -17.37
CA ASN A 187 -2.79 20.43 -17.95
C ASN A 187 -2.67 21.95 -17.86
N GLN A 188 -3.40 22.63 -16.98
CA GLN A 188 -3.23 24.08 -16.81
C GLN A 188 -2.00 24.40 -15.95
N LYS A 189 -1.11 25.23 -16.50
CA LYS A 189 0.01 25.85 -15.75
C LYS A 189 -0.60 26.90 -14.81
N ASP A 190 -0.53 26.69 -13.50
CA ASP A 190 -0.77 27.76 -12.55
C ASP A 190 0.46 28.71 -12.56
N ALA A 191 0.21 29.95 -12.98
CA ALA A 191 1.17 31.02 -12.89
C ALA A 191 1.13 31.56 -11.45
N SER A 192 1.89 30.97 -10.51
CA SER A 192 2.26 31.62 -9.25
C SER A 192 3.28 30.80 -8.49
N THR A 193 4.56 31.08 -8.66
CA THR A 193 5.59 30.77 -7.66
C THR A 193 6.23 32.08 -7.24
N GLY A 194 5.73 32.67 -6.18
CA GLY A 194 6.39 33.74 -5.42
C GLY A 194 7.47 33.10 -4.54
N SER A 195 8.66 33.61 -4.65
CA SER A 195 9.87 33.24 -3.94
C SER A 195 9.86 33.77 -2.52
N ASP A 196 9.43 32.98 -1.53
CA ASP A 196 9.84 33.15 -0.11
C ASP A 196 9.32 31.91 0.69
N GLU A 197 9.86 30.72 0.37
CA GLU A 197 9.54 29.51 1.16
C GLU A 197 10.77 29.03 1.96
N PRO A 198 10.58 28.53 3.20
CA PRO A 198 11.66 27.92 3.97
C PRO A 198 12.29 26.76 3.19
N LYS A 199 13.61 26.58 3.34
CA LYS A 199 14.39 25.54 2.64
C LYS A 199 13.67 24.21 2.73
N ARG A 200 13.30 23.65 1.56
CA ARG A 200 12.68 22.32 1.44
C ARG A 200 13.73 21.24 1.66
N LEU A 201 13.32 20.06 2.10
CA LEU A 201 14.23 18.92 2.27
C LEU A 201 14.99 18.57 0.98
N THR A 202 14.42 18.88 -0.18
CA THR A 202 15.02 18.71 -1.51
C THR A 202 16.14 19.71 -1.86
N ASP A 203 16.27 20.79 -1.09
CA ASP A 203 17.29 21.82 -1.33
C ASP A 203 18.67 21.40 -0.79
N TYR A 204 18.72 20.36 0.04
CA TYR A 204 19.97 19.77 0.52
C TYR A 204 20.54 18.81 -0.53
N LYS A 205 21.64 19.20 -1.17
CA LYS A 205 22.36 18.38 -2.17
C LYS A 205 23.40 17.47 -1.51
N THR A 206 22.97 16.56 -0.63
CA THR A 206 23.89 15.61 0.01
C THR A 206 24.18 14.43 -0.94
N PRO A 207 25.45 14.07 -1.16
CA PRO A 207 25.81 12.91 -1.97
C PRO A 207 25.21 11.62 -1.38
N MET A 208 24.68 10.73 -2.23
CA MET A 208 24.11 9.45 -1.81
C MET A 208 25.14 8.61 -1.03
N GLY A 209 26.41 8.63 -1.44
CA GLY A 209 27.48 7.90 -0.74
C GLY A 209 27.69 8.31 0.73
N GLU A 210 27.49 9.59 1.06
CA GLU A 210 27.55 10.06 2.45
C GLU A 210 26.32 9.59 3.25
N THR A 211 25.15 9.65 2.62
CA THR A 211 23.89 9.15 3.21
C THR A 211 23.99 7.67 3.57
N LEU A 212 24.51 6.85 2.67
CA LEU A 212 24.65 5.40 2.87
C LEU A 212 25.68 5.02 3.95
N ARG A 213 26.56 5.92 4.33
CA ARG A 213 27.51 5.72 5.45
C ARG A 213 26.88 5.92 6.83
N GLN A 214 25.66 6.48 6.89
CA GLN A 214 24.99 6.76 8.16
C GLN A 214 24.21 5.53 8.65
N PRO A 215 24.55 4.93 9.82
CA PRO A 215 23.82 3.77 10.34
C PRO A 215 22.33 4.04 10.59
N ARG A 216 21.96 5.28 10.99
CA ARG A 216 20.59 5.70 11.23
C ARG A 216 19.72 5.62 9.97
N VAL A 217 20.32 5.81 8.78
CA VAL A 217 19.65 5.70 7.49
C VAL A 217 19.21 4.25 7.23
N TRP A 218 20.10 3.28 7.50
CA TRP A 218 19.79 1.86 7.35
C TRP A 218 18.77 1.36 8.37
N LEU A 219 18.85 1.81 9.63
CA LEU A 219 17.83 1.52 10.64
C LEU A 219 16.46 2.07 10.20
N SER A 220 16.44 3.27 9.65
CA SER A 220 15.22 3.88 9.14
C SER A 220 14.65 3.11 7.93
N ALA A 221 15.49 2.67 7.00
CA ALA A 221 15.08 1.81 5.88
C ALA A 221 14.55 0.45 6.38
N LEU A 222 15.21 -0.17 7.37
CA LEU A 222 14.79 -1.43 7.98
C LEU A 222 13.40 -1.33 8.64
N LEU A 223 13.08 -0.21 9.30
CA LEU A 223 11.75 0.03 9.85
C LEU A 223 10.66 -0.04 8.77
N PHE A 224 10.90 0.57 7.61
CA PHE A 224 9.95 0.55 6.50
C PHE A 224 9.85 -0.82 5.84
N PHE A 225 10.98 -1.52 5.68
CA PHE A 225 11.01 -2.90 5.17
C PHE A 225 10.16 -3.83 6.03
N LEU A 226 10.40 -3.83 7.35
CA LEU A 226 9.68 -4.70 8.28
C LEU A 226 8.21 -4.32 8.39
N TYR A 227 7.91 -3.02 8.47
CA TYR A 227 6.55 -2.53 8.62
C TYR A 227 5.68 -2.92 7.41
N VAL A 228 6.09 -2.52 6.20
CA VAL A 228 5.29 -2.79 5.00
C VAL A 228 5.27 -4.28 4.66
N GLY A 229 6.35 -5.00 4.96
CA GLY A 229 6.37 -6.44 4.84
C GLY A 229 5.35 -7.15 5.75
N ALA A 230 5.22 -6.71 7.01
CA ALA A 230 4.21 -7.24 7.93
C ALA A 230 2.79 -6.86 7.52
N GLU A 231 2.57 -5.59 7.14
CA GLU A 231 1.30 -5.07 6.62
C GLU A 231 0.82 -5.89 5.42
N SER A 232 1.66 -6.05 4.41
CA SER A 232 1.37 -6.81 3.20
C SER A 232 1.16 -8.30 3.49
N SER A 233 1.91 -8.86 4.43
CA SER A 233 1.78 -10.28 4.81
C SER A 233 0.43 -10.56 5.43
N LEU A 234 -0.06 -9.69 6.31
CA LEU A 234 -1.37 -9.86 6.92
C LEU A 234 -2.47 -9.80 5.84
N GLY A 235 -2.44 -8.80 4.95
CA GLY A 235 -3.39 -8.70 3.84
C GLY A 235 -3.37 -9.90 2.90
N THR A 236 -2.18 -10.43 2.62
CA THR A 236 -1.98 -11.57 1.71
C THR A 236 -2.45 -12.90 2.30
N TRP A 237 -2.14 -13.16 3.58
CA TRP A 237 -2.26 -14.49 4.15
C TRP A 237 -3.50 -14.71 5.01
N THR A 238 -4.18 -13.64 5.49
CA THR A 238 -5.34 -13.78 6.41
C THR A 238 -6.42 -14.68 5.83
N TYR A 239 -6.85 -14.45 4.58
CA TYR A 239 -7.89 -15.28 3.96
C TYR A 239 -7.46 -16.75 3.87
N SER A 240 -6.23 -17.01 3.40
CA SER A 240 -5.70 -18.37 3.25
C SER A 240 -5.60 -19.12 4.59
N LEU A 241 -5.17 -18.41 5.65
CA LEU A 241 -5.14 -18.95 7.02
C LEU A 241 -6.54 -19.38 7.50
N LEU A 242 -7.53 -18.48 7.30
CA LEU A 242 -8.89 -18.68 7.80
C LEU A 242 -9.57 -19.87 7.14
N ILE A 243 -9.45 -20.02 5.81
CA ILE A 243 -10.07 -21.14 5.09
C ILE A 243 -9.26 -22.43 5.18
N GLY A 244 -7.90 -22.33 5.21
CA GLY A 244 -7.02 -23.49 5.07
C GLY A 244 -6.87 -24.32 6.34
N THR A 245 -6.86 -23.70 7.51
CA THR A 245 -6.63 -24.38 8.79
C THR A 245 -7.71 -24.14 9.85
N ARG A 246 -8.50 -23.06 9.73
CA ARG A 246 -9.49 -22.67 10.75
C ARG A 246 -10.93 -23.01 10.38
N GLY A 247 -11.15 -23.61 9.23
CA GLY A 247 -12.47 -24.10 8.79
C GLY A 247 -13.53 -23.00 8.63
N ILE A 248 -13.11 -21.73 8.46
CA ILE A 248 -14.02 -20.61 8.25
C ILE A 248 -14.52 -20.65 6.81
N SER A 249 -15.82 -20.50 6.62
CA SER A 249 -16.39 -20.50 5.26
C SER A 249 -15.80 -19.38 4.40
N PRO A 250 -15.62 -19.59 3.09
CA PRO A 250 -14.99 -18.60 2.20
C PRO A 250 -15.64 -17.20 2.25
N ALA A 251 -16.99 -17.15 2.33
CA ALA A 251 -17.71 -15.88 2.43
C ALA A 251 -17.37 -15.12 3.71
N VAL A 252 -17.35 -15.79 4.86
CA VAL A 252 -17.02 -15.20 6.15
C VAL A 252 -15.53 -14.82 6.21
N ALA A 253 -14.64 -15.69 5.73
CA ALA A 253 -13.20 -15.43 5.69
C ALA A 253 -12.87 -14.21 4.84
N GLY A 254 -13.55 -14.01 3.72
CA GLY A 254 -13.39 -12.84 2.87
C GLY A 254 -13.80 -11.53 3.58
N LEU A 255 -14.91 -11.54 4.32
CA LEU A 255 -15.35 -10.40 5.13
C LEU A 255 -14.36 -10.12 6.27
N TRP A 256 -13.82 -11.15 6.92
CA TRP A 256 -12.84 -10.98 7.98
C TRP A 256 -11.50 -10.48 7.44
N ALA A 257 -11.05 -10.94 6.29
CA ALA A 257 -9.88 -10.38 5.61
C ALA A 257 -10.12 -8.91 5.20
N GLY A 258 -11.32 -8.58 4.75
CA GLY A 258 -11.72 -7.19 4.47
C GLY A 258 -11.74 -6.31 5.71
N SER A 259 -12.08 -6.85 6.89
CA SER A 259 -12.10 -6.11 8.15
C SER A 259 -10.72 -5.55 8.55
N TYR A 260 -9.64 -6.23 8.16
CA TYR A 260 -8.28 -5.74 8.31
C TYR A 260 -8.11 -4.34 7.68
N TRP A 261 -8.45 -4.22 6.41
CA TRP A 261 -8.32 -2.97 5.68
C TRP A 261 -9.33 -1.91 6.14
N ALA A 262 -10.53 -2.33 6.53
CA ALA A 262 -11.54 -1.43 7.08
C ALA A 262 -11.07 -0.80 8.40
N THR A 263 -10.58 -1.60 9.34
CA THR A 263 -10.06 -1.10 10.62
C THR A 263 -8.76 -0.32 10.46
N PHE A 264 -7.92 -0.69 9.49
CA PHE A 264 -6.76 0.07 9.10
C PHE A 264 -7.14 1.48 8.60
N THR A 265 -8.14 1.59 7.75
CA THR A 265 -8.66 2.89 7.28
C THR A 265 -9.20 3.73 8.44
N VAL A 266 -10.02 3.13 9.31
CA VAL A 266 -10.53 3.81 10.51
C VAL A 266 -9.39 4.24 11.44
N GLY A 267 -8.39 3.38 11.64
CA GLY A 267 -7.22 3.68 12.46
C GLY A 267 -6.43 4.88 11.93
N ARG A 268 -6.27 5.03 10.61
CA ARG A 268 -5.66 6.21 9.98
C ARG A 268 -6.45 7.49 10.24
N MET A 269 -7.78 7.43 10.14
CA MET A 269 -8.65 8.58 10.40
C MET A 269 -8.55 9.01 11.89
N VAL A 270 -8.64 8.05 12.80
CA VAL A 270 -8.50 8.29 14.26
C VAL A 270 -7.13 8.87 14.58
N ALA A 271 -6.07 8.28 14.04
CA ALA A 271 -4.71 8.78 14.23
C ALA A 271 -4.55 10.22 13.73
N GLY A 272 -5.11 10.56 12.57
CA GLY A 272 -5.08 11.91 12.02
C GLY A 272 -5.66 12.96 12.98
N VAL A 273 -6.72 12.61 13.72
CA VAL A 273 -7.35 13.49 14.72
C VAL A 273 -6.52 13.59 15.99
N PHE A 274 -5.96 12.47 16.47
CA PHE A 274 -5.34 12.40 17.80
C PHE A 274 -3.81 12.51 17.78
N ALA A 275 -3.14 12.41 16.64
CA ALA A 275 -1.68 12.39 16.54
C ALA A 275 -0.99 13.59 17.22
N LYS A 276 -1.55 14.81 17.09
CA LYS A 276 -1.01 16.00 17.71
C LYS A 276 -1.09 15.97 19.24
N ARG A 277 -2.10 15.30 19.82
CA ARG A 277 -2.32 15.20 21.27
C ARG A 277 -1.49 14.10 21.91
N VAL A 278 -1.37 12.96 21.23
CA VAL A 278 -0.71 11.76 21.76
C VAL A 278 0.82 11.84 21.57
N GLY A 279 1.25 12.47 20.48
CA GLY A 279 2.65 12.52 20.06
C GLY A 279 3.05 11.29 19.24
N ILE A 280 3.94 11.51 18.26
CA ILE A 280 4.33 10.50 17.26
C ILE A 280 4.92 9.24 17.91
N ASN A 281 5.84 9.41 18.86
CA ASN A 281 6.53 8.26 19.49
C ASN A 281 5.57 7.33 20.26
N ARG A 282 4.64 7.90 21.03
CA ARG A 282 3.63 7.12 21.76
C ARG A 282 2.66 6.42 20.81
N LEU A 283 2.30 7.09 19.72
CA LEU A 283 1.40 6.54 18.71
C LEU A 283 2.03 5.32 18.02
N VAL A 284 3.31 5.41 17.63
CA VAL A 284 4.04 4.30 17.01
C VAL A 284 4.25 3.15 18.01
N GLN A 285 4.71 3.46 19.22
CA GLN A 285 4.92 2.43 20.26
C GLN A 285 3.63 1.69 20.61
N GLY A 286 2.55 2.44 20.87
CA GLY A 286 1.24 1.86 21.15
C GLY A 286 0.70 1.02 20.01
N GLY A 287 0.86 1.49 18.77
CA GLY A 287 0.52 0.75 17.56
C GLY A 287 1.30 -0.55 17.42
N LEU A 288 2.62 -0.52 17.62
CA LEU A 288 3.47 -1.72 17.54
C LEU A 288 3.17 -2.73 18.65
N VAL A 289 2.95 -2.27 19.89
CA VAL A 289 2.51 -3.15 20.98
C VAL A 289 1.15 -3.77 20.65
N GLY A 290 0.19 -2.98 20.19
CA GLY A 290 -1.11 -3.49 19.73
C GLY A 290 -1.01 -4.51 18.61
N ALA A 291 -0.09 -4.32 17.65
CA ALA A 291 0.17 -5.25 16.56
C ALA A 291 0.77 -6.58 17.06
N VAL A 292 1.74 -6.53 17.99
CA VAL A 292 2.32 -7.74 18.61
C VAL A 292 1.24 -8.51 19.37
N LEU A 293 0.44 -7.83 20.20
CA LEU A 293 -0.66 -8.46 20.95
C LEU A 293 -1.72 -9.06 20.02
N GLY A 294 -2.09 -8.33 18.96
CA GLY A 294 -3.02 -8.83 17.95
C GLY A 294 -2.49 -10.05 17.21
N ALA A 295 -1.19 -10.06 16.81
CA ALA A 295 -0.58 -11.21 16.18
C ALA A 295 -0.45 -12.42 17.11
N ALA A 296 -0.13 -12.19 18.39
CA ALA A 296 -0.14 -13.22 19.41
C ALA A 296 -1.55 -13.80 19.65
N LEU A 297 -2.59 -12.93 19.69
CA LEU A 297 -3.99 -13.35 19.79
C LEU A 297 -4.41 -14.18 18.55
N LEU A 298 -3.95 -13.77 17.35
CA LEU A 298 -4.18 -14.52 16.11
C LEU A 298 -3.55 -15.92 16.19
N GLY A 299 -2.37 -16.05 16.80
CA GLY A 299 -1.70 -17.34 17.04
C GLY A 299 -2.35 -18.19 18.10
N TRP A 300 -2.75 -17.58 19.22
CA TRP A 300 -3.42 -18.30 20.32
C TRP A 300 -4.80 -18.83 19.92
N ASN A 301 -5.58 -18.05 19.20
CA ASN A 301 -6.89 -18.41 18.64
C ASN A 301 -7.80 -19.21 19.58
N PRO A 302 -8.13 -18.70 20.76
CA PRO A 302 -8.86 -19.45 21.79
C PRO A 302 -10.29 -19.82 21.39
N PHE A 303 -10.90 -19.08 20.46
CA PHE A 303 -12.21 -19.34 19.86
C PHE A 303 -12.27 -18.74 18.46
N GLN A 304 -13.16 -19.22 17.62
CA GLN A 304 -13.18 -18.88 16.18
C GLN A 304 -13.22 -17.36 15.91
N ALA A 305 -14.07 -16.61 16.62
CA ALA A 305 -14.19 -15.16 16.46
C ALA A 305 -12.94 -14.38 16.93
N SER A 306 -12.02 -15.00 17.69
CA SER A 306 -10.76 -14.35 18.08
C SER A 306 -9.88 -14.02 16.87
N SER A 307 -9.99 -14.76 15.80
CA SER A 307 -9.31 -14.45 14.53
C SER A 307 -9.77 -13.10 13.95
N LEU A 308 -11.09 -12.84 13.95
CA LEU A 308 -11.62 -11.55 13.50
C LEU A 308 -11.13 -10.40 14.38
N LEU A 309 -11.22 -10.58 15.70
CA LEU A 309 -10.77 -9.56 16.67
C LEU A 309 -9.28 -9.26 16.52
N ALA A 310 -8.45 -10.30 16.34
CA ALA A 310 -7.03 -10.17 16.16
C ALA A 310 -6.69 -9.40 14.87
N VAL A 311 -7.29 -9.79 13.74
CA VAL A 311 -7.09 -9.16 12.44
C VAL A 311 -7.53 -7.69 12.47
N ALA A 312 -8.69 -7.40 13.05
CA ALA A 312 -9.20 -6.04 13.20
C ALA A 312 -8.31 -5.19 14.11
N LEU A 313 -7.83 -5.77 15.25
CA LEU A 313 -6.92 -5.09 16.18
C LEU A 313 -5.59 -4.75 15.48
N ILE A 314 -4.99 -5.69 14.76
CA ILE A 314 -3.73 -5.43 14.05
C ILE A 314 -3.95 -4.31 13.02
N GLY A 315 -5.00 -4.40 12.20
CA GLY A 315 -5.30 -3.39 11.18
C GLY A 315 -5.40 -1.99 11.78
N PHE A 316 -6.18 -1.83 12.86
CA PHE A 316 -6.32 -0.56 13.56
C PHE A 316 -4.99 -0.07 14.16
N ALA A 317 -4.25 -0.97 14.81
CA ALA A 317 -3.03 -0.64 15.54
C ALA A 317 -1.88 -0.19 14.62
N ILE A 318 -1.71 -0.84 13.45
CA ILE A 318 -0.60 -0.51 12.54
C ILE A 318 -0.88 0.72 11.66
N ALA A 319 -2.13 1.12 11.55
CA ALA A 319 -2.56 2.18 10.63
C ALA A 319 -1.77 3.50 10.72
N PRO A 320 -1.45 4.04 11.91
CA PRO A 320 -0.72 5.29 12.06
C PRO A 320 0.79 5.17 11.84
N ILE A 321 1.34 3.95 11.81
CA ILE A 321 2.79 3.73 11.92
C ILE A 321 3.52 4.29 10.69
N PHE A 322 3.07 3.98 9.47
CA PHE A 322 3.73 4.43 8.25
C PHE A 322 3.81 5.98 8.15
N PRO A 323 2.70 6.73 8.27
CA PRO A 323 2.76 8.19 8.21
C PRO A 323 3.60 8.78 9.36
N ALA A 324 3.55 8.19 10.54
CA ALA A 324 4.34 8.63 11.69
C ALA A 324 5.85 8.38 11.47
N LEU A 325 6.24 7.21 10.95
CA LEU A 325 7.62 6.94 10.58
C LEU A 325 8.11 7.86 9.46
N MET A 326 7.27 8.15 8.47
CA MET A 326 7.61 9.03 7.36
C MET A 326 7.86 10.47 7.84
N SER A 327 6.93 11.04 8.59
CA SER A 327 7.04 12.40 9.11
C SER A 327 8.23 12.59 10.07
N GLY A 328 8.60 11.57 10.83
CA GLY A 328 9.75 11.57 11.73
C GLY A 328 11.10 11.34 11.06
N THR A 329 11.18 11.14 9.74
CA THR A 329 12.43 10.79 9.06
C THR A 329 13.51 11.86 9.25
N SER A 330 13.18 13.13 9.05
CA SER A 330 14.14 14.23 9.20
C SER A 330 14.69 14.37 10.61
N GLN A 331 13.88 14.06 11.63
CA GLN A 331 14.32 14.07 13.03
C GLN A 331 15.30 12.90 13.31
N ARG A 332 15.02 11.70 12.76
CA ARG A 332 15.86 10.51 12.99
C ARG A 332 17.21 10.56 12.30
N VAL A 333 17.29 11.07 11.07
CA VAL A 333 18.54 11.04 10.28
C VAL A 333 19.19 12.39 10.06
N GLY A 334 18.54 13.48 10.46
CA GLY A 334 18.93 14.85 10.18
C GLY A 334 18.40 15.37 8.83
N PRO A 335 18.15 16.69 8.70
CA PRO A 335 17.53 17.27 7.51
C PRO A 335 18.38 17.09 6.24
N HIS A 336 19.71 17.09 6.36
CA HIS A 336 20.65 16.91 5.24
C HIS A 336 20.51 15.54 4.54
N PHE A 337 20.19 14.48 5.28
CA PHE A 337 20.07 13.11 4.77
C PHE A 337 18.64 12.72 4.47
N ALA A 338 17.65 13.52 4.90
CA ALA A 338 16.25 13.13 4.90
C ALA A 338 15.71 12.78 3.49
N ALA A 339 16.01 13.60 2.48
CA ALA A 339 15.51 13.36 1.12
C ALA A 339 16.00 12.04 0.53
N ASN A 340 17.31 11.76 0.64
CA ASN A 340 17.90 10.51 0.18
C ASN A 340 17.37 9.30 0.99
N THR A 341 17.18 9.48 2.30
CA THR A 341 16.66 8.44 3.19
C THR A 341 15.21 8.08 2.83
N ILE A 342 14.36 9.06 2.51
CA ILE A 342 12.98 8.80 2.06
C ILE A 342 13.00 7.94 0.78
N GLY A 343 13.87 8.24 -0.18
CA GLY A 343 14.04 7.40 -1.37
C GLY A 343 14.42 5.95 -1.03
N LEU A 344 15.36 5.76 -0.08
CA LEU A 344 15.77 4.43 0.37
C LEU A 344 14.66 3.70 1.15
N GLN A 345 13.88 4.43 1.96
CA GLN A 345 12.70 3.89 2.65
C GLN A 345 11.65 3.39 1.65
N MET A 346 11.39 4.14 0.57
CA MET A 346 10.45 3.70 -0.48
C MET A 346 10.95 2.44 -1.20
N ALA A 347 12.24 2.35 -1.50
CA ALA A 347 12.82 1.12 -2.02
C ALA A 347 12.66 -0.05 -1.01
N ALA A 348 12.93 0.20 0.27
CA ALA A 348 12.79 -0.79 1.32
C ALA A 348 11.34 -1.27 1.50
N THR A 349 10.33 -0.40 1.33
CA THR A 349 8.91 -0.82 1.33
C THR A 349 8.62 -1.80 0.22
N GLY A 350 9.08 -1.53 -1.00
CA GLY A 350 8.90 -2.43 -2.15
C GLY A 350 9.53 -3.81 -1.88
N PHE A 351 10.76 -3.85 -1.38
CA PHE A 351 11.39 -5.12 -0.99
C PHE A 351 10.63 -5.82 0.14
N GLY A 352 10.14 -5.08 1.15
CA GLY A 352 9.34 -5.63 2.25
C GLY A 352 8.08 -6.30 1.75
N THR A 353 7.35 -5.64 0.85
CA THR A 353 6.12 -6.17 0.23
C THR A 353 6.35 -7.47 -0.54
N ALA A 354 7.50 -7.65 -1.17
CA ALA A 354 7.80 -8.85 -1.95
C ALA A 354 8.39 -9.97 -1.07
N VAL A 355 9.38 -9.63 -0.24
CA VAL A 355 10.23 -10.61 0.46
C VAL A 355 9.53 -11.22 1.67
N ILE A 356 8.91 -10.41 2.54
CA ILE A 356 8.36 -10.94 3.81
C ILE A 356 7.15 -11.86 3.57
N PRO A 357 6.15 -11.49 2.77
CA PRO A 357 5.06 -12.43 2.44
C PRO A 357 5.55 -13.68 1.73
N GLY A 358 6.53 -13.55 0.84
CA GLY A 358 7.14 -14.68 0.13
C GLY A 358 7.80 -15.67 1.10
N LEU A 359 8.63 -15.17 2.04
CA LEU A 359 9.27 -16.00 3.07
C LEU A 359 8.25 -16.68 3.98
N ILE A 360 7.23 -15.95 4.43
CA ILE A 360 6.13 -16.52 5.23
C ILE A 360 5.43 -17.64 4.43
N GLY A 361 5.22 -17.44 3.12
CA GLY A 361 4.69 -18.48 2.24
C GLY A 361 5.55 -19.73 2.17
N VAL A 362 6.89 -19.58 2.11
CA VAL A 362 7.83 -20.70 2.16
C VAL A 362 7.71 -21.49 3.49
N PHE A 363 7.65 -20.78 4.63
CA PHE A 363 7.48 -21.43 5.93
C PHE A 363 6.11 -22.11 6.03
N ALA A 364 5.03 -21.44 5.60
CA ALA A 364 3.68 -22.02 5.60
C ALA A 364 3.57 -23.28 4.73
N ARG A 365 4.25 -23.30 3.58
CA ARG A 365 4.32 -24.49 2.72
C ARG A 365 5.05 -25.67 3.37
N ARG A 366 6.11 -25.39 4.13
CA ARG A 366 6.95 -26.43 4.76
C ARG A 366 6.38 -26.96 6.08
N SER A 367 5.49 -26.22 6.73
CA SER A 367 4.91 -26.60 8.01
C SER A 367 3.36 -26.58 7.96
N SER A 368 2.76 -25.48 8.29
CA SER A 368 1.32 -25.25 8.20
C SER A 368 1.00 -23.76 8.09
N MET A 369 -0.24 -23.40 7.74
CA MET A 369 -0.70 -22.01 7.75
C MET A 369 -0.63 -21.36 9.14
N GLU A 370 -0.66 -22.15 10.21
CA GLU A 370 -0.57 -21.65 11.60
C GLU A 370 0.81 -21.09 11.96
N ILE A 371 1.83 -21.22 11.08
CA ILE A 371 3.11 -20.52 11.21
C ILE A 371 2.97 -19.02 10.95
N ILE A 372 1.94 -18.59 10.18
CA ILE A 372 1.75 -17.20 9.75
C ILE A 372 1.63 -16.24 10.95
N PRO A 373 0.74 -16.49 11.94
CA PRO A 373 0.67 -15.65 13.14
C PRO A 373 1.98 -15.57 13.91
N ILE A 374 2.73 -16.66 13.98
CA ILE A 374 4.03 -16.71 14.64
C ILE A 374 5.04 -15.81 13.92
N CYS A 375 5.12 -15.94 12.59
CA CYS A 375 5.99 -15.08 11.77
C CYS A 375 5.61 -13.60 11.92
N LEU A 376 4.32 -13.27 11.89
CA LEU A 376 3.83 -11.90 12.09
C LEU A 376 4.21 -11.37 13.48
N THR A 377 4.04 -12.18 14.53
CA THR A 377 4.44 -11.81 15.90
C THR A 377 5.93 -11.50 15.96
N VAL A 378 6.78 -12.35 15.36
CA VAL A 378 8.23 -12.14 15.32
C VAL A 378 8.58 -10.88 14.54
N VAL A 379 7.96 -10.64 13.38
CA VAL A 379 8.24 -9.44 12.58
C VAL A 379 7.80 -8.17 13.32
N PHE A 380 6.62 -8.14 13.94
CA PHE A 380 6.16 -6.98 14.71
C PHE A 380 7.00 -6.76 15.98
N ALA A 381 7.41 -7.82 16.68
CA ALA A 381 8.30 -7.71 17.83
C ALA A 381 9.69 -7.18 17.44
N THR A 382 10.24 -7.67 16.31
CA THR A 382 11.51 -7.17 15.75
C THR A 382 11.37 -5.69 15.37
N LEU A 383 10.27 -5.31 14.70
CA LEU A 383 9.99 -3.93 14.34
C LEU A 383 9.90 -3.03 15.56
N LEU A 384 9.24 -3.47 16.64
CA LEU A 384 9.19 -2.76 17.91
C LEU A 384 10.59 -2.60 18.51
N GLY A 385 11.38 -3.67 18.54
CA GLY A 385 12.76 -3.63 19.05
C GLY A 385 13.63 -2.64 18.27
N VAL A 386 13.60 -2.69 16.94
CA VAL A 386 14.35 -1.75 16.08
C VAL A 386 13.87 -0.31 16.30
N TYR A 387 12.57 -0.09 16.44
CA TYR A 387 12.03 1.24 16.71
C TYR A 387 12.51 1.80 18.06
N LEU A 388 12.47 1.00 19.12
CA LEU A 388 12.96 1.41 20.43
C LEU A 388 14.45 1.75 20.43
N LEU A 389 15.26 1.03 19.65
CA LEU A 389 16.67 1.35 19.46
C LEU A 389 16.87 2.71 18.77
N THR A 390 16.02 3.05 17.78
CA THR A 390 16.12 4.34 17.10
C THR A 390 15.77 5.50 18.04
N VAL A 391 14.69 5.38 18.82
CA VAL A 391 14.26 6.43 19.80
C VAL A 391 15.29 6.63 20.91
N ASN A 392 15.85 5.54 21.46
CA ASN A 392 16.87 5.64 22.50
C ASN A 392 18.19 6.26 22.01
N SER A 393 18.51 6.11 20.72
CA SER A 393 19.68 6.75 20.10
C SER A 393 19.48 8.25 19.87
N GLU A 394 18.25 8.71 19.69
CA GLU A 394 17.90 10.14 19.60
C GLU A 394 18.02 10.83 20.97
N ALA A 395 17.62 10.15 22.04
CA ALA A 395 17.66 10.70 23.40
C ALA A 395 19.09 10.86 23.96
N LYS A 396 20.09 10.21 23.34
CA LYS A 396 21.50 10.24 23.74
C LYS A 396 22.37 11.17 22.86
N ALA A 397 21.83 11.72 21.79
CA ALA A 397 22.51 12.65 20.87
C ALA A 397 22.01 14.07 21.06
#